data_6f487fe48757216824d1c11f2a5535c5
#
_entry.id   6f487fe48757216824d1c11f2a5535c5
#
_cell.length_a   1.000
_cell.length_b   1.000
_cell.length_c   1.000
_cell.angle_alpha   90.00
_cell.angle_beta   90.00
_cell.angle_gamma   90.00
#
_symmetry.space_group_name_H-M   'P 1'
#
loop_
_entity.id
_entity.type
_entity.pdbx_description
1 polymer ?
#
loop_
_entity_poly.entity_id
_entity_poly.type
_entity_poly.pdbx_seq_one_letter_code
_entity_poly.pdbx_strand_id
1 'polypeptide(L)'
;MKKILTVILSIKGYSDNTFRPDENVSRAEFVAMTVRFNSLFNEVKKGSYTVKYIDVASNFWAYSDIAYAKNVGWLNGYADGSFKGDNAITRAEVVTVVNKATGRIADEGYINKNLSLLNKFTDLKNHSHWAFYAICESANTHLANTANNAETWVK
;
A
#
# COMPACT_ATOMS: atom_id res chain seq x y z
N MET A 1 23.39 -25.25 -5.45
CA MET A 1 22.04 -25.29 -6.01
C MET A 1 21.73 -23.94 -6.65
N LYS A 2 21.60 -23.85 -7.99
CA LYS A 2 21.16 -22.61 -8.65
C LYS A 2 19.69 -22.41 -8.34
N LYS A 3 19.36 -21.36 -7.60
CA LYS A 3 17.96 -20.94 -7.39
C LYS A 3 17.44 -20.39 -8.72
N ILE A 4 16.54 -21.11 -9.39
CA ILE A 4 15.86 -20.59 -10.57
C ILE A 4 14.88 -19.54 -10.04
N LEU A 5 15.19 -18.26 -10.29
CA LEU A 5 14.31 -17.16 -9.96
C LEU A 5 13.23 -17.11 -11.05
N THR A 6 12.02 -17.53 -10.73
CA THR A 6 10.88 -17.27 -11.61
C THR A 6 10.57 -15.78 -11.52
N VAL A 7 10.83 -15.03 -12.58
CA VAL A 7 10.48 -13.61 -12.65
C VAL A 7 8.98 -13.52 -12.90
N ILE A 8 8.24 -13.18 -11.87
CA ILE A 8 6.82 -12.83 -12.01
C ILE A 8 6.75 -11.37 -12.45
N LEU A 9 6.08 -11.09 -13.58
CA LEU A 9 5.87 -9.74 -14.06
C LEU A 9 4.94 -8.99 -13.10
N SER A 10 5.51 -8.12 -12.27
CA SER A 10 4.75 -7.26 -11.36
C SER A 10 4.08 -6.09 -12.09
N ILE A 11 4.65 -5.66 -13.22
CA ILE A 11 4.14 -4.60 -14.07
C ILE A 11 3.77 -5.19 -15.44
N LYS A 12 2.56 -4.87 -15.91
CA LYS A 12 2.07 -5.23 -17.24
C LYS A 12 1.72 -3.96 -17.99
N GLY A 13 1.93 -3.95 -19.31
CA GLY A 13 1.39 -2.92 -20.19
C GLY A 13 -0.12 -3.07 -20.41
N TYR A 14 -0.66 -2.21 -21.25
CA TYR A 14 -2.08 -2.18 -21.61
C TYR A 14 -2.44 -3.19 -22.70
N SER A 15 -3.72 -3.45 -22.91
CA SER A 15 -4.22 -4.42 -23.90
C SER A 15 -3.91 -4.02 -25.34
N ASP A 16 -3.62 -2.74 -25.58
CA ASP A 16 -3.18 -2.18 -26.87
C ASP A 16 -1.67 -2.29 -27.12
N ASN A 17 -0.95 -3.05 -26.27
CA ASN A 17 0.51 -3.21 -26.27
C ASN A 17 1.30 -1.91 -25.99
N THR A 18 0.69 -0.90 -25.40
CA THR A 18 1.40 0.29 -24.92
C THR A 18 1.83 0.13 -23.48
N PHE A 19 2.84 0.89 -23.05
CA PHE A 19 3.29 0.95 -21.65
C PHE A 19 2.90 2.26 -20.96
N ARG A 20 2.84 3.37 -21.70
CA ARG A 20 2.44 4.71 -21.27
C ARG A 20 3.31 5.23 -20.12
N PRO A 21 4.62 5.38 -20.31
CA PRO A 21 5.57 5.65 -19.22
C PRO A 21 5.35 6.98 -18.51
N ASP A 22 4.73 7.95 -19.16
CA ASP A 22 4.51 9.30 -18.64
C ASP A 22 3.09 9.52 -18.08
N GLU A 23 2.24 8.50 -18.10
CA GLU A 23 0.89 8.60 -17.51
C GLU A 23 0.93 8.35 -15.99
N ASN A 24 0.02 9.01 -15.27
CA ASN A 24 -0.16 8.77 -13.85
C ASN A 24 -0.65 7.35 -13.59
N VAL A 25 -0.11 6.72 -12.56
CA VAL A 25 -0.58 5.40 -12.11
C VAL A 25 -1.93 5.56 -11.43
N SER A 26 -2.91 4.77 -11.84
CA SER A 26 -4.21 4.70 -11.18
C SER A 26 -4.13 3.91 -9.85
N ARG A 27 -5.11 4.12 -8.98
CA ARG A 27 -5.20 3.43 -7.70
C ARG A 27 -5.35 1.90 -7.88
N ALA A 28 -6.11 1.46 -8.88
CA ALA A 28 -6.25 0.04 -9.20
C ALA A 28 -4.95 -0.58 -9.73
N GLU A 29 -4.24 0.13 -10.61
CA GLU A 29 -2.94 -0.32 -11.13
C GLU A 29 -1.90 -0.45 -10.00
N PHE A 30 -1.82 0.54 -9.13
CA PHE A 30 -0.89 0.49 -8.00
C PHE A 30 -1.16 -0.70 -7.07
N VAL A 31 -2.43 -0.95 -6.73
CA VAL A 31 -2.81 -2.10 -5.90
C VAL A 31 -2.45 -3.41 -6.59
N ALA A 32 -2.76 -3.55 -7.87
CA ALA A 32 -2.44 -4.75 -8.63
C ALA A 32 -0.92 -5.01 -8.71
N MET A 33 -0.11 -3.96 -8.91
CA MET A 33 1.36 -4.05 -8.88
C MET A 33 1.85 -4.48 -7.49
N THR A 34 1.32 -3.89 -6.42
CA THR A 34 1.71 -4.22 -5.03
C THR A 34 1.39 -5.67 -4.69
N VAL A 35 0.20 -6.17 -5.05
CA VAL A 35 -0.20 -7.56 -4.82
C VAL A 35 0.69 -8.53 -5.61
N ARG A 36 0.98 -8.24 -6.87
CA ARG A 36 1.88 -9.05 -7.70
C ARG A 36 3.31 -9.05 -7.15
N PHE A 37 3.82 -7.90 -6.72
CA PHE A 37 5.14 -7.80 -6.10
C PHE A 37 5.19 -8.63 -4.80
N ASN A 38 4.20 -8.51 -3.94
CA ASN A 38 4.12 -9.28 -2.70
C ASN A 38 4.08 -10.79 -2.97
N SER A 39 3.44 -11.23 -4.06
CA SER A 39 3.36 -12.64 -4.45
C SER A 39 4.72 -13.26 -4.82
N LEU A 40 5.78 -12.48 -5.00
CA LEU A 40 7.14 -12.98 -5.17
C LEU A 40 7.72 -13.56 -3.88
N PHE A 41 7.25 -13.10 -2.73
CA PHE A 41 7.80 -13.41 -1.42
C PHE A 41 6.82 -14.19 -0.54
N ASN A 42 5.51 -14.06 -0.82
CA ASN A 42 4.45 -14.62 0.01
C ASN A 42 3.42 -15.35 -0.85
N GLU A 43 2.76 -16.36 -0.27
CA GLU A 43 1.63 -17.01 -0.91
C GLU A 43 0.42 -16.06 -0.95
N VAL A 44 -0.01 -15.69 -2.16
CA VAL A 44 -1.17 -14.81 -2.38
C VAL A 44 -2.35 -15.64 -2.88
N LYS A 45 -3.32 -15.89 -2.02
CA LYS A 45 -4.54 -16.65 -2.34
C LYS A 45 -5.59 -15.77 -3.01
N LYS A 46 -5.36 -15.39 -4.28
CA LYS A 46 -6.35 -14.67 -5.08
C LYS A 46 -7.59 -15.52 -5.33
N GLY A 47 -8.75 -14.87 -5.39
CA GLY A 47 -10.03 -15.54 -5.68
C GLY A 47 -10.75 -16.10 -4.46
N SER A 48 -10.09 -16.18 -3.29
CA SER A 48 -10.74 -16.58 -2.02
C SER A 48 -11.47 -15.43 -1.32
N TYR A 49 -11.30 -14.19 -1.81
CA TYR A 49 -11.83 -12.99 -1.18
C TYR A 49 -12.81 -12.26 -2.08
N THR A 50 -13.77 -11.61 -1.45
CA THR A 50 -14.74 -10.74 -2.11
C THR A 50 -14.68 -9.34 -1.52
N VAL A 51 -15.08 -8.36 -2.31
CA VAL A 51 -15.17 -6.97 -1.89
C VAL A 51 -16.46 -6.36 -2.44
N LYS A 52 -17.03 -5.43 -1.68
CA LYS A 52 -18.22 -4.67 -2.10
C LYS A 52 -17.88 -3.19 -2.11
N TYR A 53 -17.53 -2.68 -3.27
CA TYR A 53 -17.44 -1.25 -3.56
C TYR A 53 -18.44 -0.93 -4.66
N ILE A 54 -19.06 0.25 -4.60
CA ILE A 54 -20.12 0.64 -5.53
C ILE A 54 -19.62 0.79 -6.97
N ASP A 55 -18.33 0.99 -7.15
CA ASP A 55 -17.64 1.25 -8.44
C ASP A 55 -16.67 0.10 -8.84
N VAL A 56 -16.70 -1.05 -8.15
CA VAL A 56 -15.85 -2.21 -8.48
C VAL A 56 -16.74 -3.43 -8.69
N ALA A 57 -17.15 -3.63 -9.93
CA ALA A 57 -17.89 -4.82 -10.33
C ALA A 57 -17.01 -6.09 -10.28
N SER A 58 -17.61 -7.27 -10.12
CA SER A 58 -16.89 -8.55 -10.03
C SER A 58 -16.08 -8.89 -11.28
N ASN A 59 -16.42 -8.33 -12.44
CA ASN A 59 -15.69 -8.47 -13.70
C ASN A 59 -14.64 -7.36 -13.93
N PHE A 60 -14.45 -6.46 -12.97
CA PHE A 60 -13.40 -5.44 -13.06
C PHE A 60 -12.02 -6.10 -13.09
N TRP A 61 -11.14 -5.66 -13.96
CA TRP A 61 -9.85 -6.30 -14.22
C TRP A 61 -8.96 -6.48 -12.98
N ALA A 62 -9.05 -5.56 -12.01
CA ALA A 62 -8.29 -5.59 -10.76
C ALA A 62 -9.10 -6.12 -9.56
N TYR A 63 -10.33 -6.63 -9.77
CA TYR A 63 -11.22 -7.05 -8.69
C TYR A 63 -10.53 -8.00 -7.69
N SER A 64 -9.86 -9.04 -8.17
CA SER A 64 -9.22 -10.03 -7.30
C SER A 64 -8.04 -9.45 -6.50
N ASP A 65 -7.30 -8.51 -7.08
CA ASP A 65 -6.19 -7.83 -6.40
C ASP A 65 -6.72 -6.86 -5.34
N ILE A 66 -7.77 -6.09 -5.65
CA ILE A 66 -8.45 -5.19 -4.72
C ILE A 66 -9.07 -5.98 -3.56
N ALA A 67 -9.77 -7.08 -3.87
CA ALA A 67 -10.38 -7.93 -2.86
C ALA A 67 -9.33 -8.54 -1.91
N TYR A 68 -8.23 -9.03 -2.45
CA TYR A 68 -7.11 -9.51 -1.64
C TYR A 68 -6.57 -8.41 -0.74
N ALA A 69 -6.14 -7.28 -1.30
CA ALA A 69 -5.53 -6.18 -0.56
C ALA A 69 -6.46 -5.61 0.53
N LYS A 70 -7.78 -5.54 0.27
CA LYS A 70 -8.78 -5.15 1.27
C LYS A 70 -8.87 -6.16 2.42
N ASN A 71 -8.94 -7.46 2.12
CA ASN A 71 -9.13 -8.50 3.14
C ASN A 71 -7.88 -8.70 4.01
N VAL A 72 -6.68 -8.47 3.48
CA VAL A 72 -5.44 -8.48 4.28
C VAL A 72 -5.14 -7.13 4.96
N GLY A 73 -6.04 -6.17 4.86
CA GLY A 73 -5.96 -4.91 5.58
C GLY A 73 -5.04 -3.84 4.98
N TRP A 74 -4.54 -4.02 3.75
CA TRP A 74 -3.62 -3.05 3.14
C TRP A 74 -4.30 -1.75 2.73
N LEU A 75 -5.57 -1.80 2.37
CA LEU A 75 -6.34 -0.64 1.92
C LEU A 75 -7.77 -0.63 2.47
N ASN A 76 -8.37 0.54 2.40
CA ASN A 76 -9.80 0.75 2.58
C ASN A 76 -10.35 1.52 1.37
N GLY A 77 -11.67 1.45 1.15
CA GLY A 77 -12.38 2.35 0.26
C GLY A 77 -12.62 3.71 0.93
N TYR A 78 -13.33 4.55 0.22
CA TYR A 78 -13.76 5.86 0.71
C TYR A 78 -15.04 5.75 1.53
N ALA A 79 -15.35 6.82 2.28
CA ALA A 79 -16.54 6.88 3.14
C ALA A 79 -17.87 6.79 2.36
N ASP A 80 -17.85 7.15 1.06
CA ASP A 80 -18.98 7.03 0.14
C ASP A 80 -19.21 5.59 -0.38
N GLY A 81 -18.41 4.64 0.07
CA GLY A 81 -18.49 3.23 -0.34
C GLY A 81 -17.77 2.93 -1.67
N SER A 82 -17.07 3.90 -2.27
CA SER A 82 -16.30 3.72 -3.50
C SER A 82 -14.85 3.30 -3.24
N PHE A 83 -14.20 2.76 -4.27
CA PHE A 83 -12.77 2.49 -4.30
C PHE A 83 -12.00 3.54 -5.13
N LYS A 84 -12.62 4.10 -6.16
CA LYS A 84 -12.06 5.07 -7.12
C LYS A 84 -10.83 4.53 -7.85
N GLY A 85 -10.98 3.34 -8.43
CA GLY A 85 -9.89 2.58 -9.03
C GLY A 85 -9.16 3.31 -10.15
N ASP A 86 -9.88 4.09 -10.96
CA ASP A 86 -9.33 4.81 -12.12
C ASP A 86 -8.70 6.17 -11.76
N ASN A 87 -8.88 6.64 -10.52
CA ASN A 87 -8.25 7.89 -10.08
C ASN A 87 -6.75 7.70 -9.88
N ALA A 88 -5.97 8.75 -10.18
CA ALA A 88 -4.56 8.79 -9.83
C ALA A 88 -4.38 8.60 -8.31
N ILE A 89 -3.46 7.71 -7.94
CA ILE A 89 -3.16 7.47 -6.52
C ILE A 89 -2.31 8.58 -5.93
N THR A 90 -2.62 9.01 -4.72
CA THR A 90 -1.84 10.03 -4.00
C THR A 90 -0.62 9.42 -3.29
N ARG A 91 0.41 10.24 -3.01
CA ARG A 91 1.58 9.82 -2.23
C ARG A 91 1.20 9.28 -0.85
N ALA A 92 0.22 9.87 -0.20
CA ALA A 92 -0.28 9.44 1.11
C ALA A 92 -0.90 8.03 1.05
N GLU A 93 -1.66 7.74 0.00
CA GLU A 93 -2.24 6.40 -0.23
C GLU A 93 -1.16 5.38 -0.55
N VAL A 94 -0.18 5.73 -1.41
CA VAL A 94 0.98 4.88 -1.73
C VAL A 94 1.72 4.46 -0.47
N VAL A 95 2.12 5.43 0.35
CA VAL A 95 2.87 5.19 1.60
C VAL A 95 2.09 4.28 2.54
N THR A 96 0.79 4.54 2.72
CA THR A 96 -0.06 3.73 3.60
C THR A 96 -0.16 2.27 3.14
N VAL A 97 -0.35 2.05 1.83
CA VAL A 97 -0.43 0.68 1.27
C VAL A 97 0.92 -0.02 1.37
N VAL A 98 2.02 0.67 1.04
CA VAL A 98 3.38 0.09 1.09
C VAL A 98 3.74 -0.33 2.51
N ASN A 99 3.53 0.53 3.52
CA ASN A 99 3.81 0.18 4.91
C ASN A 99 3.07 -1.10 5.31
N LYS A 100 1.77 -1.17 5.05
CA LYS A 100 0.97 -2.35 5.39
C LYS A 100 1.38 -3.60 4.61
N ALA A 101 1.70 -3.47 3.32
CA ALA A 101 2.13 -4.59 2.49
C ALA A 101 3.51 -5.14 2.91
N THR A 102 4.35 -4.31 3.50
CA THR A 102 5.67 -4.68 4.03
C THR A 102 5.66 -5.01 5.53
N GLY A 103 4.48 -4.99 6.16
CA GLY A 103 4.34 -5.28 7.59
C GLY A 103 4.83 -4.17 8.52
N ARG A 104 5.00 -2.93 7.99
CA ARG A 104 5.45 -1.77 8.74
C ARG A 104 4.28 -1.11 9.47
N ILE A 105 4.44 -0.86 10.75
CA ILE A 105 3.40 -0.27 11.61
C ILE A 105 4.04 0.88 12.40
N ALA A 106 3.53 2.09 12.21
CA ALA A 106 4.06 3.27 12.87
C ALA A 106 3.95 3.18 14.40
N ASP A 107 5.05 3.43 15.10
CA ASP A 107 5.03 3.62 16.55
C ASP A 107 4.53 5.03 16.88
N GLU A 108 3.20 5.18 16.99
CA GLU A 108 2.55 6.45 17.27
C GLU A 108 3.03 7.06 18.60
N GLY A 109 3.30 6.22 19.60
CA GLY A 109 3.79 6.66 20.90
C GLY A 109 5.17 7.29 20.81
N TYR A 110 6.08 6.64 20.07
CA TYR A 110 7.43 7.19 19.83
C TYR A 110 7.36 8.45 18.98
N ILE A 111 6.61 8.42 17.89
CA ILE A 111 6.45 9.56 16.98
C ILE A 111 5.97 10.79 17.75
N ASN A 112 4.92 10.65 18.56
CA ASN A 112 4.35 11.76 19.34
C ASN A 112 5.33 12.38 20.34
N LYS A 113 6.16 11.53 20.99
CA LYS A 113 7.17 11.98 21.97
C LYS A 113 8.39 12.64 21.32
N ASN A 114 8.68 12.32 20.06
CA ASN A 114 9.93 12.69 19.40
C ASN A 114 9.76 13.53 18.14
N LEU A 115 8.62 14.20 17.98
CA LEU A 115 8.30 15.01 16.79
C LEU A 115 9.39 16.03 16.41
N SER A 116 10.13 16.54 17.39
CA SER A 116 11.22 17.50 17.14
C SER A 116 12.44 16.88 16.46
N LEU A 117 12.61 15.57 16.57
CA LEU A 117 13.75 14.82 16.06
C LEU A 117 13.49 14.19 14.68
N LEU A 118 12.23 14.15 14.26
CA LEU A 118 11.83 13.50 13.02
C LEU A 118 11.92 14.46 11.82
N ASN A 119 12.03 13.90 10.64
CA ASN A 119 11.93 14.66 9.40
C ASN A 119 10.58 15.36 9.32
N LYS A 120 10.62 16.66 9.05
CA LYS A 120 9.43 17.51 8.99
C LYS A 120 9.14 17.90 7.55
N PHE A 121 7.86 17.83 7.21
CA PHE A 121 7.33 18.37 5.97
C PHE A 121 6.49 19.59 6.27
N THR A 122 6.69 20.68 5.55
CA THR A 122 6.04 21.98 5.82
C THR A 122 4.54 21.95 5.58
N ASP A 123 4.09 21.04 4.74
CA ASP A 123 2.69 20.80 4.37
C ASP A 123 2.02 19.70 5.22
N LEU A 124 2.79 18.99 6.05
CA LEU A 124 2.27 17.97 6.97
C LEU A 124 2.15 18.56 8.38
N LYS A 125 1.22 19.49 8.54
CA LYS A 125 1.00 20.21 9.80
C LYS A 125 0.23 19.35 10.79
N ASN A 126 0.87 19.04 11.92
CA ASN A 126 0.27 18.36 13.07
C ASN A 126 -0.47 17.06 12.68
N HIS A 127 -0.93 16.28 13.56
CA HIS A 127 -1.65 15.01 13.37
C HIS A 127 -2.97 15.11 12.56
N SER A 128 -3.25 16.23 11.89
CA SER A 128 -4.51 16.47 11.19
C SER A 128 -4.66 15.67 9.88
N HIS A 129 -3.54 15.25 9.27
CA HIS A 129 -3.61 14.46 8.05
C HIS A 129 -3.78 12.98 8.38
N TRP A 130 -4.76 12.32 7.76
CA TRP A 130 -5.10 10.91 8.04
C TRP A 130 -3.93 9.92 7.89
N ALA A 131 -2.95 10.20 7.01
CA ALA A 131 -1.78 9.38 6.79
C ALA A 131 -0.55 9.86 7.58
N PHE A 132 -0.70 10.75 8.56
CA PHE A 132 0.42 11.37 9.28
C PHE A 132 1.41 10.34 9.81
N TYR A 133 0.96 9.35 10.57
CA TYR A 133 1.83 8.33 11.15
C TYR A 133 2.47 7.43 10.09
N ALA A 134 1.72 7.06 9.04
CA ALA A 134 2.27 6.28 7.93
C ALA A 134 3.38 7.04 7.18
N ILE A 135 3.24 8.35 7.03
CA ILE A 135 4.27 9.21 6.42
C ILE A 135 5.50 9.30 7.32
N CYS A 136 5.31 9.51 8.63
CA CYS A 136 6.41 9.53 9.60
C CYS A 136 7.19 8.21 9.60
N GLU A 137 6.49 7.08 9.58
CA GLU A 137 7.06 5.74 9.48
C GLU A 137 7.97 5.58 8.26
N SER A 138 7.50 6.00 7.09
CA SER A 138 8.25 5.86 5.84
C SER A 138 9.37 6.88 5.65
N ALA A 139 9.30 8.02 6.30
CA ALA A 139 10.21 9.14 6.09
C ALA A 139 11.39 9.16 7.06
N ASN A 140 11.39 8.30 8.09
CA ASN A 140 12.42 8.28 9.11
C ASN A 140 13.07 6.90 9.21
N THR A 141 14.41 6.88 9.11
CA THR A 141 15.19 5.66 9.32
C THR A 141 15.22 5.32 10.81
N HIS A 142 14.84 4.11 11.16
CA HIS A 142 14.84 3.61 12.52
C HIS A 142 15.06 2.10 12.56
N LEU A 143 15.44 1.60 13.71
CA LEU A 143 15.36 0.19 14.05
C LEU A 143 14.07 -0.07 14.81
N ALA A 144 13.47 -1.21 14.61
CA ALA A 144 12.23 -1.57 15.28
C ALA A 144 12.22 -3.00 15.76
N ASN A 145 11.61 -3.23 16.93
CA ASN A 145 11.20 -4.54 17.39
C ASN A 145 9.74 -4.76 17.03
N THR A 146 9.45 -5.89 16.40
CA THR A 146 8.07 -6.27 16.05
C THR A 146 7.60 -7.39 16.97
N ALA A 147 6.52 -7.13 17.71
CA ALA A 147 5.87 -8.11 18.57
C ALA A 147 4.36 -7.90 18.57
N ASN A 148 3.59 -8.98 18.51
CA ASN A 148 2.12 -8.95 18.61
C ASN A 148 1.44 -8.00 17.60
N ASN A 149 1.94 -7.97 16.35
CA ASN A 149 1.49 -7.05 15.29
C ASN A 149 1.64 -5.56 15.64
N ALA A 150 2.57 -5.23 16.51
CA ALA A 150 2.97 -3.86 16.82
C ALA A 150 4.47 -3.70 16.55
N GLU A 151 4.84 -2.52 16.10
CA GLU A 151 6.23 -2.11 15.89
C GLU A 151 6.60 -1.10 16.97
N THR A 152 7.75 -1.30 17.64
CA THR A 152 8.29 -0.38 18.63
C THR A 152 9.65 0.10 18.15
N TRP A 153 9.79 1.40 17.95
CA TRP A 153 11.04 2.00 17.50
C TRP A 153 12.08 1.96 18.62
N VAL A 154 13.27 1.47 18.28
CA VAL A 154 14.45 1.49 19.15
C VAL A 154 15.49 2.44 18.58
N LYS A 155 16.25 3.08 19.47
CA LYS A 155 17.32 4.02 19.08
C LYS A 155 18.50 3.29 18.47
#